data_9fb105e62d1577ee819ea49b5611fd31
#
_entry.id   9fb105e62d1577ee819ea49b5611fd31
#
_cell.length_a   1.000
_cell.length_b   1.000
_cell.length_c   1.000
_cell.angle_alpha   90.00
_cell.angle_beta   90.00
_cell.angle_gamma   90.00
#
_symmetry.space_group_name_H-M   'P 1'
#
loop_
_entity.id
_entity.type
_entity.pdbx_description
1 polymer ?
#
loop_
_entity_poly.entity_id
_entity_poly.type
_entity_poly.pdbx_seq_one_letter_code
_entity_poly.pdbx_strand_id
1 'polypeptide(L)'
;MLDVCSPAALVSRLLPPHSALEVLFMPEILVLYYSRNGATAELARHVCRGIESVQGASAKLRTVPPVTAISEGPAKPVPDVGAPYATLEDLRSAAGLVMGSPTRFGNMAAPMKYFLDNTSSLWVSGALSGKPAGVFTSTQTLHGGQEATLLSMMIPLLHHGMVIVGIPYTERALSSTRAGGTPYGASHVSGSGDSLSLCEEERTLAHALGRRVADIAVRLQANDAAN
;
A
#
# COMPACT_ATOMS: atom_id res chain seq x y z
N MET A 1 -27.14 63.95 8.14
CA MET A 1 -25.98 63.09 8.41
C MET A 1 -26.40 61.66 8.03
N LEU A 2 -25.93 61.20 6.88
CA LEU A 2 -26.23 59.86 6.35
C LEU A 2 -25.06 58.96 6.72
N ASP A 3 -25.31 57.94 7.58
CA ASP A 3 -24.33 56.90 7.92
C ASP A 3 -24.13 55.98 6.74
N VAL A 4 -22.89 55.96 6.26
CA VAL A 4 -22.42 55.11 5.16
C VAL A 4 -22.14 53.72 5.72
N CYS A 5 -23.02 52.75 5.38
CA CYS A 5 -22.85 51.34 5.72
C CYS A 5 -21.63 50.75 4.98
N SER A 6 -20.66 50.30 5.71
CA SER A 6 -19.41 49.72 5.21
C SER A 6 -19.65 48.37 4.52
N PRO A 7 -19.11 48.11 3.31
CA PRO A 7 -19.34 46.87 2.56
C PRO A 7 -18.53 45.62 3.03
N ALA A 8 -17.90 45.70 4.18
CA ALA A 8 -17.03 44.61 4.69
C ALA A 8 -17.77 43.42 5.34
N ALA A 9 -19.09 43.49 5.53
CA ALA A 9 -19.86 42.48 6.27
C ALA A 9 -20.54 41.40 5.41
N LEU A 10 -20.43 41.45 4.07
CA LEU A 10 -21.18 40.55 3.16
C LEU A 10 -20.34 39.42 2.51
N VAL A 11 -19.01 39.36 2.73
CA VAL A 11 -18.16 38.36 2.07
C VAL A 11 -17.92 37.12 2.95
N SER A 12 -18.32 37.16 4.22
CA SER A 12 -18.03 36.09 5.20
C SER A 12 -19.00 34.88 5.17
N ARG A 13 -19.97 34.84 4.25
CA ARG A 13 -21.07 33.84 4.26
C ARG A 13 -21.06 32.82 3.12
N LEU A 14 -20.04 32.78 2.27
CA LEU A 14 -19.99 31.86 1.09
C LEU A 14 -18.81 30.86 1.06
N LEU A 15 -18.08 30.72 2.14
CA LEU A 15 -17.13 29.61 2.23
C LEU A 15 -17.84 28.37 2.84
N PRO A 16 -17.83 27.22 2.17
CA PRO A 16 -18.36 26.00 2.75
C PRO A 16 -17.59 25.66 4.03
N PRO A 17 -18.21 24.99 5.01
CA PRO A 17 -17.54 24.63 6.25
C PRO A 17 -16.30 23.76 5.94
N HIS A 18 -15.21 23.97 6.67
CA HIS A 18 -13.92 23.28 6.50
C HIS A 18 -14.05 21.75 6.32
N SER A 19 -15.09 21.13 6.87
CA SER A 19 -15.40 19.71 6.74
C SER A 19 -15.76 19.24 5.31
N ALA A 20 -16.24 20.13 4.44
CA ALA A 20 -16.63 19.78 3.06
C ALA A 20 -15.43 19.84 2.09
N LEU A 21 -14.38 20.58 2.42
CA LEU A 21 -13.13 20.64 1.65
C LEU A 21 -12.16 19.51 2.02
N GLU A 22 -12.21 19.02 3.27
CA GLU A 22 -11.37 17.89 3.70
C GLU A 22 -11.72 16.57 3.02
N VAL A 23 -12.96 16.37 2.58
CA VAL A 23 -13.39 15.16 1.87
C VAL A 23 -12.82 15.08 0.44
N LEU A 24 -12.39 16.19 -0.16
CA LEU A 24 -11.89 16.26 -1.54
C LEU A 24 -10.42 15.83 -1.70
N PHE A 25 -9.66 15.62 -0.62
CA PHE A 25 -8.22 15.37 -0.67
C PHE A 25 -7.75 14.25 0.27
N MET A 26 -8.57 13.21 0.48
CA MET A 26 -8.12 12.04 1.24
C MET A 26 -7.07 11.25 0.44
N PRO A 27 -5.81 11.13 0.92
CA PRO A 27 -4.81 10.32 0.27
C PRO A 27 -5.27 8.86 0.17
N GLU A 28 -5.42 8.37 -1.04
CA GLU A 28 -5.70 6.97 -1.32
C GLU A 28 -4.39 6.20 -1.44
N ILE A 29 -4.21 5.20 -0.58
CA ILE A 29 -3.02 4.33 -0.57
C ILE A 29 -3.35 3.04 -1.31
N LEU A 30 -2.62 2.76 -2.38
CA LEU A 30 -2.76 1.51 -3.12
C LEU A 30 -2.14 0.36 -2.35
N VAL A 31 -2.93 -0.67 -2.03
CA VAL A 31 -2.47 -1.96 -1.54
C VAL A 31 -2.51 -2.93 -2.71
N LEU A 32 -1.34 -3.15 -3.32
CA LEU A 32 -1.16 -3.99 -4.50
C LEU A 32 -0.60 -5.35 -4.09
N TYR A 33 -1.27 -6.44 -4.41
CA TYR A 33 -0.79 -7.75 -4.04
C TYR A 33 -0.94 -8.80 -5.15
N TYR A 34 -0.13 -9.86 -5.04
CA TYR A 34 -0.38 -11.15 -5.66
C TYR A 34 -0.54 -12.21 -4.56
N SER A 35 -1.47 -13.14 -4.74
CA SER A 35 -1.64 -14.25 -3.80
C SER A 35 -2.02 -15.52 -4.58
N ARG A 36 -1.34 -16.64 -4.29
CA ARG A 36 -1.66 -17.93 -4.89
C ARG A 36 -2.69 -18.71 -4.04
N ASN A 37 -2.42 -18.83 -2.75
CA ASN A 37 -3.18 -19.67 -1.82
C ASN A 37 -3.93 -18.84 -0.76
N GLY A 38 -4.01 -17.50 -0.90
CA GLY A 38 -4.77 -16.64 0.00
C GLY A 38 -3.95 -15.96 1.10
N ALA A 39 -2.81 -16.50 1.54
CA ALA A 39 -2.05 -15.96 2.68
C ALA A 39 -1.60 -14.49 2.49
N THR A 40 -1.04 -14.15 1.33
CA THR A 40 -0.67 -12.76 1.02
C THR A 40 -1.91 -11.86 0.91
N ALA A 41 -3.05 -12.38 0.42
CA ALA A 41 -4.30 -11.62 0.36
C ALA A 41 -4.84 -11.31 1.76
N GLU A 42 -4.72 -12.24 2.71
CA GLU A 42 -5.13 -12.00 4.10
C GLU A 42 -4.25 -10.93 4.76
N LEU A 43 -2.93 -11.00 4.55
CA LEU A 43 -2.01 -9.97 5.04
C LEU A 43 -2.35 -8.59 4.44
N ALA A 44 -2.69 -8.52 3.14
CA ALA A 44 -3.12 -7.30 2.46
C ALA A 44 -4.35 -6.65 3.12
N ARG A 45 -5.35 -7.46 3.54
CA ARG A 45 -6.53 -6.94 4.25
C ARG A 45 -6.15 -6.29 5.58
N HIS A 46 -5.20 -6.87 6.30
CA HIS A 46 -4.70 -6.27 7.56
C HIS A 46 -3.91 -4.99 7.31
N VAL A 47 -3.14 -4.90 6.23
CA VAL A 47 -2.50 -3.64 5.80
C VAL A 47 -3.56 -2.56 5.50
N CYS A 48 -4.64 -2.90 4.77
CA CYS A 48 -5.76 -1.97 4.52
C CYS A 48 -6.36 -1.43 5.82
N ARG A 49 -6.64 -2.31 6.80
CA ARG A 49 -7.16 -1.87 8.11
C ARG A 49 -6.21 -0.91 8.83
N GLY A 50 -4.89 -1.12 8.67
CA GLY A 50 -3.89 -0.19 9.19
C GLY A 50 -3.96 1.19 8.53
N ILE A 51 -4.11 1.25 7.21
CA ILE A 51 -4.30 2.50 6.47
C ILE A 51 -5.59 3.20 6.91
N GLU A 52 -6.71 2.47 6.95
CA GLU A 52 -8.03 2.99 7.32
C GLU A 52 -8.12 3.46 8.79
N SER A 53 -7.18 3.07 9.64
CA SER A 53 -7.07 3.59 11.01
C SER A 53 -6.52 5.01 11.09
N VAL A 54 -5.98 5.55 10.00
CA VAL A 54 -5.46 6.92 9.91
C VAL A 54 -6.56 7.85 9.42
N GLN A 55 -6.90 8.85 10.23
CA GLN A 55 -7.88 9.84 9.85
C GLN A 55 -7.42 10.59 8.58
N GLY A 56 -8.31 10.70 7.61
CA GLY A 56 -8.01 11.36 6.34
C GLY A 56 -7.25 10.49 5.33
N ALA A 57 -7.10 9.17 5.55
CA ALA A 57 -6.55 8.25 4.57
C ALA A 57 -7.55 7.15 4.18
N SER A 58 -7.43 6.63 2.97
CA SER A 58 -8.22 5.50 2.48
C SER A 58 -7.34 4.44 1.83
N ALA A 59 -7.79 3.18 1.86
CA ALA A 59 -7.09 2.06 1.24
C ALA A 59 -7.78 1.63 -0.06
N LYS A 60 -6.99 1.44 -1.12
CA LYS A 60 -7.45 0.86 -2.37
C LYS A 60 -6.79 -0.48 -2.60
N LEU A 61 -7.54 -1.55 -2.46
CA LEU A 61 -7.03 -2.92 -2.61
C LEU A 61 -7.10 -3.36 -4.07
N ARG A 62 -5.96 -3.81 -4.63
CA ARG A 62 -5.84 -4.34 -5.99
C ARG A 62 -4.96 -5.58 -6.04
N THR A 63 -5.22 -6.45 -7.00
CA THR A 63 -4.36 -7.60 -7.29
C THR A 63 -3.80 -7.52 -8.71
N VAL A 64 -2.87 -8.41 -9.05
CA VAL A 64 -2.36 -8.56 -10.42
C VAL A 64 -2.80 -9.89 -11.01
N PRO A 65 -3.05 -9.97 -12.34
CA PRO A 65 -3.42 -11.22 -12.99
C PRO A 65 -2.29 -12.24 -12.90
N PRO A 66 -2.59 -13.55 -12.87
CA PRO A 66 -1.57 -14.59 -12.98
C PRO A 66 -0.89 -14.53 -14.35
N VAL A 67 0.39 -14.90 -14.39
CA VAL A 67 1.14 -15.10 -15.64
C VAL A 67 1.14 -16.59 -15.96
N THR A 68 0.70 -16.94 -17.18
CA THR A 68 0.71 -18.30 -17.70
C THR A 68 1.58 -18.38 -18.97
N ALA A 69 2.24 -19.51 -19.17
CA ALA A 69 3.04 -19.76 -20.37
C ALA A 69 2.16 -20.02 -21.63
N ILE A 70 0.89 -20.35 -21.43
CA ILE A 70 -0.08 -20.64 -22.48
C ILE A 70 -1.13 -19.55 -22.43
N SER A 71 -1.27 -18.80 -23.53
CA SER A 71 -2.34 -17.82 -23.68
C SER A 71 -3.65 -18.56 -24.02
N GLU A 72 -4.45 -18.84 -23.04
CA GLU A 72 -5.82 -19.38 -23.20
C GLU A 72 -6.84 -18.28 -23.53
N GLY A 73 -6.43 -17.26 -24.28
CA GLY A 73 -7.26 -16.11 -24.62
C GLY A 73 -7.03 -14.89 -23.69
N PRO A 74 -7.74 -13.78 -23.90
CA PRO A 74 -7.58 -12.59 -23.10
C PRO A 74 -7.94 -12.90 -21.64
N ALA A 75 -7.08 -12.47 -20.70
CA ALA A 75 -7.37 -12.58 -19.27
C ALA A 75 -8.73 -11.93 -18.97
N LYS A 76 -9.53 -12.54 -18.09
CA LYS A 76 -10.78 -11.91 -17.63
C LYS A 76 -10.44 -10.53 -17.06
N PRO A 77 -11.23 -9.48 -17.35
CA PRO A 77 -10.94 -8.12 -16.87
C PRO A 77 -11.05 -7.99 -15.35
N VAL A 78 -11.72 -8.95 -14.69
CA VAL A 78 -11.91 -9.00 -13.24
C VAL A 78 -11.65 -10.43 -12.78
N PRO A 79 -10.94 -10.65 -11.65
CA PRO A 79 -10.77 -11.98 -11.10
C PRO A 79 -12.11 -12.56 -10.62
N ASP A 80 -12.27 -13.88 -10.67
CA ASP A 80 -13.49 -14.54 -10.18
C ASP A 80 -13.66 -14.38 -8.66
N VAL A 81 -12.56 -14.23 -7.94
CA VAL A 81 -12.53 -14.02 -6.47
C VAL A 81 -11.39 -13.05 -6.11
N GLY A 82 -11.66 -12.15 -5.19
CA GLY A 82 -10.66 -11.21 -4.65
C GLY A 82 -10.85 -9.78 -5.14
N ALA A 83 -9.79 -8.97 -4.98
CA ALA A 83 -9.81 -7.56 -5.40
C ALA A 83 -9.73 -7.43 -6.93
N PRO A 84 -10.26 -6.36 -7.53
CA PRO A 84 -10.07 -6.05 -8.94
C PRO A 84 -8.58 -5.99 -9.33
N TYR A 85 -8.29 -6.23 -10.61
CA TYR A 85 -6.93 -6.07 -11.12
C TYR A 85 -6.49 -4.62 -11.10
N ALA A 86 -5.21 -4.40 -10.79
CA ALA A 86 -4.59 -3.10 -10.80
C ALA A 86 -4.42 -2.58 -12.23
N THR A 87 -4.60 -1.29 -12.39
CA THR A 87 -4.27 -0.54 -13.60
C THR A 87 -3.05 0.35 -13.34
N LEU A 88 -2.41 0.85 -14.41
CA LEU A 88 -1.35 1.85 -14.28
C LEU A 88 -1.89 3.16 -13.68
N GLU A 89 -3.18 3.47 -13.90
CA GLU A 89 -3.81 4.64 -13.33
C GLU A 89 -4.03 4.51 -11.82
N ASP A 90 -4.37 3.32 -11.30
CA ASP A 90 -4.41 3.09 -9.86
C ASP A 90 -3.07 3.41 -9.19
N LEU A 91 -1.96 3.03 -9.84
CA LEU A 91 -0.61 3.30 -9.34
C LEU A 91 -0.23 4.77 -9.47
N ARG A 92 -0.60 5.42 -10.60
CA ARG A 92 -0.35 6.85 -10.86
C ARG A 92 -1.06 7.74 -9.85
N SER A 93 -2.35 7.49 -9.62
CA SER A 93 -3.21 8.34 -8.79
C SER A 93 -2.98 8.13 -7.28
N ALA A 94 -2.43 6.98 -6.86
CA ALA A 94 -2.20 6.68 -5.46
C ALA A 94 -1.24 7.68 -4.81
N ALA A 95 -1.54 8.09 -3.57
CA ALA A 95 -0.68 8.93 -2.74
C ALA A 95 0.46 8.13 -2.06
N GLY A 96 0.39 6.81 -2.07
CA GLY A 96 1.40 5.89 -1.56
C GLY A 96 1.10 4.46 -1.99
N LEU A 97 2.04 3.55 -1.77
CA LEU A 97 1.95 2.15 -2.18
C LEU A 97 2.33 1.21 -1.05
N VAL A 98 1.55 0.14 -0.83
CA VAL A 98 2.00 -1.02 -0.05
C VAL A 98 1.90 -2.25 -0.95
N MET A 99 3.06 -2.82 -1.30
CA MET A 99 3.15 -3.89 -2.30
C MET A 99 3.44 -5.25 -1.65
N GLY A 100 2.67 -6.28 -2.01
CA GLY A 100 2.77 -7.61 -1.42
C GLY A 100 2.87 -8.74 -2.42
N SER A 101 3.76 -9.68 -2.15
CA SER A 101 3.93 -10.90 -2.96
C SER A 101 4.34 -12.08 -2.07
N PRO A 102 3.88 -13.31 -2.35
CA PRO A 102 4.49 -14.47 -1.74
C PRO A 102 5.93 -14.62 -2.22
N THR A 103 6.80 -15.20 -1.40
CA THR A 103 8.18 -15.49 -1.81
C THR A 103 8.22 -16.50 -2.95
N ARG A 104 9.14 -16.29 -3.86
CA ARG A 104 9.58 -17.25 -4.88
C ARG A 104 11.11 -17.19 -4.93
N PHE A 105 11.75 -18.15 -4.25
CA PHE A 105 13.22 -18.24 -4.19
C PHE A 105 13.87 -16.92 -3.69
N GLY A 106 13.30 -16.31 -2.64
CA GLY A 106 13.80 -15.05 -2.08
C GLY A 106 13.46 -13.79 -2.89
N ASN A 107 12.53 -13.89 -3.85
CA ASN A 107 12.08 -12.78 -4.68
C ASN A 107 10.55 -12.76 -4.78
N MET A 108 9.98 -11.71 -5.37
CA MET A 108 8.54 -11.64 -5.66
C MET A 108 8.12 -12.66 -6.72
N ALA A 109 6.85 -13.04 -6.71
CA ALA A 109 6.27 -13.91 -7.73
C ALA A 109 6.23 -13.22 -9.11
N ALA A 110 6.39 -14.01 -10.18
CA ALA A 110 6.40 -13.53 -11.57
C ALA A 110 5.23 -12.60 -11.93
N PRO A 111 3.97 -12.82 -11.50
CA PRO A 111 2.88 -11.89 -11.79
C PRO A 111 3.12 -10.47 -11.28
N MET A 112 3.69 -10.31 -10.08
CA MET A 112 4.03 -9.00 -9.53
C MET A 112 5.17 -8.35 -10.32
N LYS A 113 6.22 -9.11 -10.64
CA LYS A 113 7.33 -8.59 -11.46
C LYS A 113 6.87 -8.20 -12.85
N TYR A 114 6.02 -9.01 -13.48
CA TYR A 114 5.43 -8.70 -14.80
C TYR A 114 4.64 -7.39 -14.77
N PHE A 115 3.84 -7.14 -13.74
CA PHE A 115 3.14 -5.87 -13.59
C PHE A 115 4.13 -4.71 -13.49
N LEU A 116 5.17 -4.81 -12.67
CA LEU A 116 6.20 -3.77 -12.53
C LEU A 116 6.95 -3.52 -13.82
N ASP A 117 7.26 -4.54 -14.62
CA ASP A 117 7.96 -4.39 -15.90
C ASP A 117 7.15 -3.57 -16.92
N ASN A 118 5.84 -3.49 -16.75
CA ASN A 118 4.96 -2.67 -17.60
C ASN A 118 4.77 -1.22 -17.07
N THR A 119 5.48 -0.81 -16.01
CA THR A 119 5.35 0.54 -15.43
C THR A 119 6.35 1.58 -15.98
N SER A 120 7.06 1.27 -17.06
CA SER A 120 8.10 2.14 -17.63
C SER A 120 7.61 3.56 -17.96
N SER A 121 6.38 3.74 -18.41
CA SER A 121 5.78 5.05 -18.66
C SER A 121 5.63 5.90 -17.40
N LEU A 122 5.33 5.27 -16.26
CA LEU A 122 5.24 5.93 -14.96
C LEU A 122 6.62 6.30 -14.43
N TRP A 123 7.63 5.46 -14.69
CA TRP A 123 9.00 5.74 -14.33
C TRP A 123 9.56 6.95 -15.11
N VAL A 124 9.40 6.95 -16.43
CA VAL A 124 9.86 8.08 -17.29
C VAL A 124 9.20 9.40 -16.89
N SER A 125 7.91 9.37 -16.51
CA SER A 125 7.19 10.59 -16.08
C SER A 125 7.48 10.99 -14.63
N GLY A 126 8.20 10.19 -13.84
CA GLY A 126 8.43 10.45 -12.42
C GLY A 126 7.16 10.36 -11.56
N ALA A 127 6.11 9.69 -12.05
CA ALA A 127 4.77 9.69 -11.43
C ALA A 127 4.72 9.16 -9.98
N LEU A 128 5.71 8.38 -9.56
CA LEU A 128 5.79 7.79 -8.22
C LEU A 128 6.86 8.45 -7.34
N SER A 129 7.64 9.38 -7.88
CA SER A 129 8.73 10.03 -7.16
C SER A 129 8.25 10.74 -5.89
N GLY A 130 8.93 10.51 -4.78
CA GLY A 130 8.63 11.10 -3.47
C GLY A 130 7.46 10.44 -2.71
N LYS A 131 6.65 9.57 -3.35
CA LYS A 131 5.54 8.90 -2.67
C LYS A 131 6.04 7.81 -1.71
N PRO A 132 5.44 7.64 -0.53
CA PRO A 132 5.83 6.60 0.43
C PRO A 132 5.45 5.21 -0.08
N ALA A 133 6.35 4.23 0.15
CA ALA A 133 6.11 2.84 -0.21
C ALA A 133 6.55 1.86 0.87
N GLY A 134 5.72 0.87 1.16
CA GLY A 134 6.02 -0.28 2.02
C GLY A 134 5.87 -1.61 1.27
N VAL A 135 6.43 -2.67 1.82
CA VAL A 135 6.36 -4.01 1.22
C VAL A 135 5.94 -5.06 2.26
N PHE A 136 5.27 -6.13 1.80
CA PHE A 136 4.91 -7.26 2.64
C PHE A 136 5.01 -8.59 1.87
N THR A 137 5.21 -9.70 2.58
CA THR A 137 5.40 -11.02 1.96
C THR A 137 4.76 -12.14 2.77
N SER A 138 4.60 -13.31 2.17
CA SER A 138 4.30 -14.55 2.86
C SER A 138 5.27 -15.65 2.44
N THR A 139 5.63 -16.52 3.39
CA THR A 139 6.51 -17.66 3.18
C THR A 139 5.88 -18.91 3.77
N GLN A 140 6.30 -20.09 3.32
CA GLN A 140 5.85 -21.33 3.92
C GLN A 140 6.65 -21.69 5.18
N THR A 141 7.93 -21.30 5.24
CA THR A 141 8.82 -21.60 6.36
C THR A 141 9.40 -20.34 6.96
N LEU A 142 9.77 -20.40 8.24
CA LEU A 142 10.33 -19.27 8.98
C LEU A 142 11.56 -18.66 8.29
N HIS A 143 12.45 -19.50 7.79
CA HIS A 143 13.66 -19.09 7.06
C HIS A 143 13.50 -19.13 5.54
N GLY A 144 12.26 -19.04 5.04
CA GLY A 144 11.92 -19.18 3.61
C GLY A 144 12.22 -17.94 2.75
N GLY A 145 13.01 -17.00 3.25
CA GLY A 145 13.43 -15.81 2.51
C GLY A 145 12.50 -14.60 2.71
N GLN A 146 11.94 -14.43 3.90
CA GLN A 146 11.07 -13.28 4.21
C GLN A 146 11.79 -11.96 3.93
N GLU A 147 12.95 -11.73 4.58
CA GLU A 147 13.74 -10.50 4.45
C GLU A 147 14.29 -10.33 3.03
N ALA A 148 14.82 -11.40 2.43
CA ALA A 148 15.36 -11.36 1.07
C ALA A 148 14.28 -10.94 0.07
N THR A 149 13.06 -11.45 0.18
CA THR A 149 11.93 -11.08 -0.67
C THR A 149 11.56 -9.62 -0.48
N LEU A 150 11.42 -9.16 0.77
CA LEU A 150 11.08 -7.77 1.07
C LEU A 150 12.12 -6.81 0.52
N LEU A 151 13.41 -7.07 0.77
CA LEU A 151 14.51 -6.23 0.28
C LEU A 151 14.57 -6.22 -1.25
N SER A 152 14.37 -7.36 -1.92
CA SER A 152 14.32 -7.41 -3.38
C SER A 152 13.14 -6.63 -3.97
N MET A 153 12.00 -6.59 -3.28
CA MET A 153 10.82 -5.82 -3.69
C MET A 153 11.04 -4.30 -3.56
N MET A 154 11.88 -3.85 -2.64
CA MET A 154 12.19 -2.42 -2.47
C MET A 154 13.00 -1.85 -3.64
N ILE A 155 13.83 -2.65 -4.29
CA ILE A 155 14.73 -2.19 -5.36
C ILE A 155 13.95 -1.51 -6.51
N PRO A 156 12.93 -2.12 -7.13
CA PRO A 156 12.17 -1.45 -8.19
C PRO A 156 11.41 -0.20 -7.69
N LEU A 157 11.00 -0.16 -6.43
CA LEU A 157 10.34 1.02 -5.84
C LEU A 157 11.32 2.19 -5.68
N LEU A 158 12.57 1.90 -5.29
CA LEU A 158 13.66 2.89 -5.27
C LEU A 158 13.95 3.42 -6.69
N HIS A 159 13.94 2.57 -7.72
CA HIS A 159 14.08 3.00 -9.11
C HIS A 159 12.96 3.94 -9.56
N HIS A 160 11.75 3.78 -9.02
CA HIS A 160 10.65 4.71 -9.22
C HIS A 160 10.76 6.01 -8.40
N GLY A 161 11.82 6.16 -7.59
CA GLY A 161 12.03 7.34 -6.74
C GLY A 161 11.13 7.39 -5.49
N MET A 162 10.54 6.25 -5.09
CA MET A 162 9.67 6.19 -3.92
C MET A 162 10.47 6.23 -2.62
N VAL A 163 9.85 6.73 -1.55
CA VAL A 163 10.40 6.75 -0.19
C VAL A 163 10.03 5.46 0.53
N ILE A 164 11.02 4.61 0.79
CA ILE A 164 10.78 3.31 1.42
C ILE A 164 10.46 3.46 2.90
N VAL A 165 9.38 2.80 3.33
CA VAL A 165 8.86 2.81 4.70
C VAL A 165 8.87 1.39 5.26
N GLY A 166 9.66 1.18 6.32
CA GLY A 166 9.68 -0.06 7.09
C GLY A 166 8.85 0.02 8.37
N ILE A 167 9.01 -0.96 9.25
CA ILE A 167 8.37 -1.04 10.56
C ILE A 167 9.43 -0.75 11.64
N PRO A 168 9.28 0.27 12.50
CA PRO A 168 10.27 0.61 13.50
C PRO A 168 10.20 -0.33 14.72
N TYR A 169 11.32 -0.52 15.41
CA TYR A 169 11.37 -1.33 16.64
C TYR A 169 10.61 -0.75 17.85
N THR A 170 9.99 0.43 17.69
CA THR A 170 8.98 0.92 18.64
C THR A 170 7.71 0.06 18.62
N GLU A 171 7.48 -0.71 17.55
CA GLU A 171 6.45 -1.76 17.50
C GLU A 171 6.97 -3.01 18.22
N ARG A 172 6.50 -3.22 19.45
CA ARG A 172 6.98 -4.30 20.33
C ARG A 172 6.83 -5.69 19.72
N ALA A 173 5.85 -5.88 18.84
CA ALA A 173 5.61 -7.14 18.13
C ALA A 173 6.84 -7.60 17.32
N LEU A 174 7.71 -6.69 16.84
CA LEU A 174 8.97 -7.07 16.17
C LEU A 174 9.94 -7.83 17.09
N SER A 175 9.94 -7.52 18.39
CA SER A 175 10.82 -8.16 19.35
C SER A 175 10.22 -9.45 19.95
N SER A 176 8.90 -9.63 19.89
CA SER A 176 8.20 -10.77 20.48
C SER A 176 7.82 -11.85 19.48
N THR A 177 7.67 -11.52 18.19
CA THR A 177 7.23 -12.49 17.17
C THR A 177 8.09 -13.75 17.11
N ARG A 178 7.43 -14.88 16.90
CA ARG A 178 8.05 -16.21 16.65
C ARG A 178 7.64 -16.76 15.28
N ALA A 179 6.94 -15.95 14.48
CA ALA A 179 6.44 -16.27 13.15
C ALA A 179 6.90 -15.22 12.13
N GLY A 180 5.99 -14.60 11.40
CA GLY A 180 6.31 -13.50 10.49
C GLY A 180 6.53 -12.18 11.21
N GLY A 181 7.02 -11.20 10.46
CA GLY A 181 7.27 -9.85 10.94
C GLY A 181 8.75 -9.48 10.92
N THR A 182 9.08 -8.42 10.19
CA THR A 182 10.45 -7.90 10.05
C THR A 182 10.44 -6.36 10.06
N PRO A 183 11.58 -5.70 10.35
CA PRO A 183 11.66 -4.25 10.23
C PRO A 183 11.59 -3.74 8.78
N TYR A 184 11.83 -4.61 7.81
CA TYR A 184 11.77 -4.30 6.38
C TYR A 184 10.34 -4.26 5.84
N GLY A 185 9.40 -4.94 6.51
CA GLY A 185 8.00 -5.01 6.13
C GLY A 185 7.26 -6.13 6.85
N ALA A 186 5.94 -6.16 6.74
CA ALA A 186 5.12 -7.21 7.32
C ALA A 186 5.34 -8.54 6.58
N SER A 187 5.32 -9.65 7.32
CA SER A 187 5.39 -10.98 6.72
C SER A 187 4.54 -11.98 7.46
N HIS A 188 4.23 -13.11 6.81
CA HIS A 188 3.46 -14.21 7.35
C HIS A 188 4.14 -15.54 7.04
N VAL A 189 4.16 -16.43 8.03
CA VAL A 189 4.63 -17.82 7.88
C VAL A 189 3.43 -18.75 7.89
N SER A 190 3.03 -19.28 6.71
CA SER A 190 1.84 -20.11 6.57
C SER A 190 2.01 -21.55 7.06
N GLY A 191 3.24 -22.01 7.22
CA GLY A 191 3.51 -23.40 7.61
C GLY A 191 3.16 -24.44 6.53
N SER A 192 3.30 -25.72 6.85
CA SER A 192 3.03 -26.82 5.93
C SER A 192 1.54 -27.05 5.63
N GLY A 193 0.64 -26.46 6.40
CA GLY A 193 -0.81 -26.54 6.23
C GLY A 193 -1.43 -25.42 5.43
N ASP A 194 -0.62 -24.57 4.79
CA ASP A 194 -1.09 -23.36 4.07
C ASP A 194 -2.06 -22.51 4.90
N SER A 195 -1.77 -22.32 6.19
CA SER A 195 -2.61 -21.54 7.10
C SER A 195 -2.79 -20.12 6.59
N LEU A 196 -4.04 -19.69 6.53
CA LEU A 196 -4.43 -18.30 6.26
C LEU A 196 -4.53 -17.47 7.55
N SER A 197 -4.45 -18.11 8.72
CA SER A 197 -4.60 -17.47 10.01
C SER A 197 -3.29 -16.81 10.44
N LEU A 198 -3.26 -15.48 10.42
CA LEU A 198 -2.14 -14.72 10.96
C LEU A 198 -2.15 -14.79 12.50
N CYS A 199 -0.97 -14.90 13.12
CA CYS A 199 -0.85 -14.69 14.55
C CYS A 199 -1.05 -13.21 14.92
N GLU A 200 -1.12 -12.92 16.23
CA GLU A 200 -1.37 -11.57 16.73
C GLU A 200 -0.29 -10.57 16.30
N GLU A 201 0.97 -10.99 16.39
CA GLU A 201 2.12 -10.17 16.02
C GLU A 201 2.12 -9.86 14.53
N GLU A 202 1.82 -10.84 13.68
CA GLU A 202 1.75 -10.64 12.21
C GLU A 202 0.65 -9.64 11.84
N ARG A 203 -0.53 -9.75 12.49
CA ARG A 203 -1.63 -8.78 12.31
C ARG A 203 -1.23 -7.38 12.75
N THR A 204 -0.63 -7.28 13.94
CA THR A 204 -0.17 -6.00 14.50
C THR A 204 0.85 -5.33 13.60
N LEU A 205 1.81 -6.08 13.07
CA LEU A 205 2.85 -5.55 12.20
C LEU A 205 2.32 -5.17 10.81
N ALA A 206 1.33 -5.91 10.29
CA ALA A 206 0.65 -5.54 9.05
C ALA A 206 -0.14 -4.22 9.20
N HIS A 207 -0.85 -4.04 10.32
CA HIS A 207 -1.52 -2.79 10.67
C HIS A 207 -0.50 -1.64 10.81
N ALA A 208 0.60 -1.88 11.54
CA ALA A 208 1.63 -0.87 11.73
C ALA A 208 2.25 -0.38 10.41
N LEU A 209 2.52 -1.30 9.48
CA LEU A 209 3.02 -0.95 8.15
C LEU A 209 2.03 -0.07 7.38
N GLY A 210 0.77 -0.49 7.30
CA GLY A 210 -0.29 0.26 6.60
C GLY A 210 -0.48 1.65 7.19
N ARG A 211 -0.64 1.74 8.52
CA ARG A 211 -0.77 2.99 9.26
C ARG A 211 0.41 3.92 8.98
N ARG A 212 1.64 3.43 9.04
CA ARG A 212 2.84 4.24 8.87
C ARG A 212 2.96 4.82 7.45
N VAL A 213 2.64 4.05 6.40
CA VAL A 213 2.63 4.55 5.02
C VAL A 213 1.55 5.63 4.87
N ALA A 214 0.36 5.42 5.42
CA ALA A 214 -0.73 6.38 5.38
C ALA A 214 -0.39 7.68 6.13
N ASP A 215 0.16 7.60 7.35
CA ASP A 215 0.60 8.77 8.13
C ASP A 215 1.60 9.64 7.37
N ILE A 216 2.55 9.01 6.66
CA ILE A 216 3.54 9.73 5.85
C ILE A 216 2.86 10.39 4.64
N ALA A 217 1.98 9.68 3.94
CA ALA A 217 1.26 10.21 2.79
C ALA A 217 0.41 11.44 3.17
N VAL A 218 -0.34 11.36 4.28
CA VAL A 218 -1.13 12.49 4.81
C VAL A 218 -0.24 13.71 5.09
N ARG A 219 0.90 13.51 5.74
CA ARG A 219 1.84 14.61 6.05
C ARG A 219 2.45 15.25 4.81
N LEU A 220 2.79 14.45 3.80
CA LEU A 220 3.33 14.96 2.53
C LEU A 220 2.31 15.82 1.80
N GLN A 221 1.04 15.35 1.68
CA GLN A 221 -0.01 16.13 1.03
C GLN A 221 -0.35 17.42 1.79
N ALA A 222 -0.34 17.39 3.13
CA ALA A 222 -0.57 18.60 3.91
C ALA A 222 0.50 19.69 3.65
N ASN A 223 1.75 19.28 3.45
CA ASN A 223 2.84 20.20 3.11
C ASN A 223 2.72 20.76 1.68
N ASP A 224 2.29 19.93 0.72
CA ASP A 224 2.08 20.38 -0.67
C ASP A 224 0.92 21.39 -0.78
N ALA A 225 -0.11 21.27 0.06
CA ALA A 225 -1.23 22.21 0.12
C ALA A 225 -0.87 23.55 0.82
N ALA A 226 0.22 23.59 1.59
CA ALA A 226 0.67 24.79 2.33
C ALA A 226 1.69 25.62 1.55
N ASN A 227 2.22 25.14 0.41
CA ASN A 227 3.16 25.82 -0.49
C ASN A 227 2.46 26.29 -1.78
#